data_649331e020095b9406fa44aa9a57ba51
#
_entry.id   649331e020095b9406fa44aa9a57ba51
#
_cell.length_a   1.000
_cell.length_b   1.000
_cell.length_c   1.000
_cell.angle_alpha   90.00
_cell.angle_beta   90.00
_cell.angle_gamma   90.00
#
_symmetry.space_group_name_H-M   'P 1'
#
loop_
_entity.id
_entity.type
_entity.pdbx_description
1 polymer ?
#
loop_
_entity_poly.entity_id
_entity_poly.type
_entity_poly.pdbx_seq_one_letter_code
_entity_poly.pdbx_strand_id
1 'polypeptide(L)'
;MSDLYKQAFLRGFSDNPNKKEDFSLFESMGEFFERNVSDAKNFFARFQTVRDRVAYYKSKVMADLANHLIDFESRLGAQGGKVIYAEDAAHALDEIEKLVPPTDNLFLSQSELLHEIGLKAFLKGRKHTFFLSDLQSLPYPLLPEPSDKILSELIQAYTLEDYKPSKEDVMFLYKKHLINRLYSNSTVVTSADFLISDMGAAVISDQGGLNTLYTSFCRKHIVVAGIDRLIPSLSEADYFTSMRAACSMGRNHAWNEMIVSGPRSGEEIDGPEEFYVILIDNGRTELLSQVHQRSVFNCIHCQACQVLCPVFKFTNRLDGLSVKGPLNCVKDPICKGFEDNAYLAFACTLCGKCSEVCPAKIDLQELILYNRKEAVEREMFFSIERKQMKLLKKMLLKQKSLDSGFNRLSIKMKFKKMYGTQKEFPDFGKKGFRLQWQENIRNNKQ
;
A
#
# COMPACT_ATOMS: atom_id res chain seq x y z
N MET A 1 -16.01 1.01 -18.06
CA MET A 1 -15.21 2.14 -17.56
C MET A 1 -15.97 3.42 -17.85
N SER A 2 -16.40 4.14 -16.83
CA SER A 2 -17.10 5.40 -17.07
C SER A 2 -16.14 6.39 -17.74
N ASP A 3 -16.64 7.19 -18.70
CA ASP A 3 -15.85 8.25 -19.37
C ASP A 3 -15.20 9.21 -18.37
N LEU A 4 -15.78 9.35 -17.18
CA LEU A 4 -15.28 10.16 -16.08
C LEU A 4 -13.89 9.69 -15.59
N TYR A 5 -13.67 8.37 -15.39
CA TYR A 5 -12.38 7.84 -14.91
C TYR A 5 -11.27 7.96 -15.96
N LYS A 6 -11.61 7.73 -17.23
CA LYS A 6 -10.64 7.92 -18.32
C LYS A 6 -10.28 9.39 -18.50
N GLN A 7 -11.26 10.26 -18.43
CA GLN A 7 -11.03 11.71 -18.53
C GLN A 7 -10.24 12.22 -17.30
N ALA A 8 -10.53 11.73 -16.09
CA ALA A 8 -9.75 12.06 -14.91
C ALA A 8 -8.30 11.57 -15.03
N PHE A 9 -8.09 10.32 -15.49
CA PHE A 9 -6.77 9.76 -15.75
C PHE A 9 -5.99 10.57 -16.81
N LEU A 10 -6.64 10.96 -17.91
CA LEU A 10 -6.02 11.76 -18.96
C LEU A 10 -5.81 13.23 -18.55
N ARG A 11 -6.74 13.84 -17.80
CA ARG A 11 -6.60 15.21 -17.27
C ARG A 11 -5.52 15.29 -16.20
N GLY A 12 -5.43 14.31 -15.32
CA GLY A 12 -4.37 14.26 -14.30
C GLY A 12 -2.97 14.27 -14.90
N PHE A 13 -2.80 13.82 -16.16
CA PHE A 13 -1.53 13.93 -16.90
C PHE A 13 -1.34 15.30 -17.57
N SER A 14 -2.41 16.09 -17.77
CA SER A 14 -2.35 17.34 -18.55
C SER A 14 -2.25 18.63 -17.74
N ASP A 15 -2.72 18.67 -16.49
CA ASP A 15 -3.12 19.92 -15.87
C ASP A 15 -2.23 20.47 -14.75
N ASN A 16 -1.00 19.96 -14.52
CA ASN A 16 -0.16 20.50 -13.46
C ASN A 16 1.29 20.82 -13.85
N PRO A 17 1.55 21.99 -14.48
CA PRO A 17 2.91 22.42 -14.84
C PRO A 17 3.76 22.94 -13.66
N ASN A 18 3.16 23.20 -12.47
CA ASN A 18 3.84 23.92 -11.39
C ASN A 18 4.51 23.03 -10.31
N LYS A 19 4.59 21.71 -10.50
CA LYS A 19 5.12 20.80 -9.49
C LYS A 19 6.55 20.30 -9.74
N LYS A 20 7.46 21.13 -10.26
CA LYS A 20 8.88 20.78 -10.41
C LYS A 20 9.56 20.52 -9.06
N GLU A 21 9.21 21.27 -8.03
CA GLU A 21 9.78 21.13 -6.67
C GLU A 21 9.36 19.81 -6.00
N ASP A 22 8.11 19.42 -6.15
CA ASP A 22 7.62 18.11 -5.66
C ASP A 22 8.31 16.94 -6.40
N PHE A 23 8.72 17.14 -7.67
CA PHE A 23 9.42 16.09 -8.42
C PHE A 23 10.79 15.76 -7.82
N SER A 24 11.55 16.78 -7.45
CA SER A 24 12.87 16.62 -6.85
C SER A 24 12.81 15.93 -5.48
N LEU A 25 11.79 16.24 -4.67
CA LEU A 25 11.60 15.61 -3.36
C LEU A 25 11.27 14.11 -3.49
N PHE A 26 10.35 13.73 -4.37
CA PHE A 26 9.99 12.31 -4.56
C PHE A 26 11.08 11.52 -5.29
N GLU A 27 11.86 12.17 -6.16
CA GLU A 27 13.04 11.56 -6.78
C GLU A 27 14.11 11.28 -5.73
N SER A 28 14.42 12.26 -4.88
CA SER A 28 15.35 12.11 -3.75
C SER A 28 14.86 11.07 -2.73
N MET A 29 13.56 10.99 -2.44
CA MET A 29 12.98 9.93 -1.62
C MET A 29 13.11 8.54 -2.29
N GLY A 30 12.89 8.47 -3.59
CA GLY A 30 13.08 7.24 -4.35
C GLY A 30 14.52 6.75 -4.33
N GLU A 31 15.49 7.65 -4.52
CA GLU A 31 16.92 7.34 -4.44
C GLU A 31 17.35 6.97 -3.01
N PHE A 32 16.84 7.67 -2.01
CA PHE A 32 17.05 7.33 -0.60
C PHE A 32 16.54 5.92 -0.31
N PHE A 33 15.36 5.59 -0.81
CA PHE A 33 14.77 4.28 -0.62
C PHE A 33 15.52 3.18 -1.39
N GLU A 34 15.94 3.44 -2.65
CA GLU A 34 16.76 2.51 -3.43
C GLU A 34 18.09 2.22 -2.74
N ARG A 35 18.73 3.22 -2.16
CA ARG A 35 19.93 3.06 -1.31
C ARG A 35 19.63 2.23 -0.08
N ASN A 36 18.60 2.57 0.68
CA ASN A 36 18.22 1.85 1.89
C ASN A 36 17.93 0.37 1.62
N VAL A 37 17.18 0.07 0.56
CA VAL A 37 16.90 -1.34 0.16
C VAL A 37 18.17 -2.04 -0.29
N SER A 38 19.10 -1.34 -0.96
CA SER A 38 20.41 -1.89 -1.33
C SER A 38 21.23 -2.18 -0.09
N ASP A 39 21.28 -1.25 0.87
CA ASP A 39 22.01 -1.38 2.12
C ASP A 39 21.42 -2.46 3.01
N ALA A 40 20.08 -2.58 3.04
CA ALA A 40 19.37 -3.63 3.76
C ALA A 40 19.80 -5.05 3.33
N LYS A 41 20.13 -5.25 2.06
CA LYS A 41 20.68 -6.52 1.58
C LYS A 41 21.98 -6.90 2.29
N ASN A 42 22.74 -5.91 2.74
CA ASN A 42 24.01 -6.11 3.45
C ASN A 42 23.82 -6.49 4.92
N PHE A 43 22.65 -6.21 5.52
CA PHE A 43 22.34 -6.62 6.91
C PHE A 43 22.11 -8.13 7.03
N PHE A 44 21.72 -8.77 5.96
CA PHE A 44 21.47 -10.21 5.97
C PHE A 44 22.67 -10.95 5.35
N ALA A 45 23.35 -11.77 6.12
CA ALA A 45 24.41 -12.63 5.60
C ALA A 45 23.95 -13.52 4.42
N ARG A 46 22.63 -13.81 4.35
CA ARG A 46 22.01 -14.62 3.29
C ARG A 46 20.63 -14.05 2.92
N PHE A 47 20.59 -12.83 2.40
CA PHE A 47 19.35 -12.13 2.04
C PHE A 47 18.38 -12.98 1.18
N GLN A 48 18.91 -13.68 0.17
CA GLN A 48 18.07 -14.53 -0.68
C GLN A 48 17.42 -15.69 0.08
N THR A 49 18.17 -16.31 1.01
CA THR A 49 17.63 -17.39 1.85
C THR A 49 16.47 -16.90 2.74
N VAL A 50 16.58 -15.68 3.28
CA VAL A 50 15.48 -15.09 4.09
C VAL A 50 14.28 -14.77 3.21
N ARG A 51 14.48 -14.23 2.00
CA ARG A 51 13.40 -14.05 1.00
C ARG A 51 12.70 -15.37 0.67
N ASP A 52 13.47 -16.44 0.48
CA ASP A 52 12.92 -17.77 0.20
C ASP A 52 12.04 -18.27 1.35
N ARG A 53 12.49 -18.09 2.58
CA ARG A 53 11.71 -18.45 3.77
C ARG A 53 10.43 -17.63 3.90
N VAL A 54 10.52 -16.31 3.77
CA VAL A 54 9.33 -15.42 3.80
C VAL A 54 8.31 -15.84 2.75
N ALA A 55 8.72 -16.04 1.52
CA ALA A 55 7.84 -16.48 0.44
C ALA A 55 7.24 -17.87 0.71
N TYR A 56 8.04 -18.80 1.20
CA TYR A 56 7.61 -20.16 1.52
C TYR A 56 6.57 -20.18 2.64
N TYR A 57 6.89 -19.60 3.80
CA TYR A 57 5.98 -19.61 4.94
C TYR A 57 4.68 -18.89 4.64
N LYS A 58 4.75 -17.73 3.96
CA LYS A 58 3.56 -16.98 3.58
C LYS A 58 2.67 -17.78 2.62
N SER A 59 3.26 -18.43 1.63
CA SER A 59 2.56 -19.32 0.71
C SER A 59 1.88 -20.50 1.42
N LYS A 60 2.54 -21.08 2.42
CA LYS A 60 1.98 -22.18 3.23
C LYS A 60 0.76 -21.73 4.04
N VAL A 61 0.87 -20.59 4.73
CA VAL A 61 -0.24 -20.04 5.50
C VAL A 61 -1.43 -19.73 4.59
N MET A 62 -1.19 -19.13 3.42
CA MET A 62 -2.26 -18.80 2.47
C MET A 62 -2.91 -20.05 1.83
N ALA A 63 -2.16 -21.14 1.71
CA ALA A 63 -2.71 -22.42 1.24
C ALA A 63 -3.62 -23.11 2.27
N ASP A 64 -3.43 -22.81 3.55
CA ASP A 64 -4.19 -23.39 4.67
C ASP A 64 -4.78 -22.32 5.59
N LEU A 65 -5.26 -21.22 4.98
CA LEU A 65 -5.71 -20.03 5.69
C LEU A 65 -6.78 -20.31 6.73
N ALA A 66 -7.73 -21.20 6.42
CA ALA A 66 -8.85 -21.52 7.31
C ALA A 66 -8.37 -22.11 8.66
N ASN A 67 -7.44 -23.06 8.63
CA ASN A 67 -6.89 -23.65 9.86
C ASN A 67 -6.07 -22.62 10.65
N HIS A 68 -5.28 -21.80 9.98
CA HIS A 68 -4.54 -20.72 10.64
C HIS A 68 -5.44 -19.66 11.29
N LEU A 69 -6.61 -19.37 10.70
CA LEU A 69 -7.62 -18.49 11.31
C LEU A 69 -8.25 -19.12 12.55
N ILE A 70 -8.61 -20.39 12.48
CA ILE A 70 -9.17 -21.15 13.62
C ILE A 70 -8.18 -21.20 14.77
N ASP A 71 -6.92 -21.52 14.48
CA ASP A 71 -5.85 -21.55 15.49
C ASP A 71 -5.66 -20.18 16.14
N PHE A 72 -5.59 -19.13 15.34
CA PHE A 72 -5.47 -17.75 15.81
C PHE A 72 -6.61 -17.37 16.74
N GLU A 73 -7.86 -17.60 16.33
CA GLU A 73 -9.06 -17.28 17.13
C GLU A 73 -9.09 -18.06 18.44
N SER A 74 -8.82 -19.37 18.38
CA SER A 74 -8.77 -20.23 19.55
C SER A 74 -7.72 -19.77 20.57
N ARG A 75 -6.51 -19.46 20.11
CA ARG A 75 -5.41 -19.00 20.96
C ARG A 75 -5.68 -17.62 21.57
N LEU A 76 -6.16 -16.69 20.76
CA LEU A 76 -6.53 -15.35 21.22
C LEU A 76 -7.66 -15.42 22.26
N GLY A 77 -8.69 -16.23 22.00
CA GLY A 77 -9.80 -16.45 22.92
C GLY A 77 -9.37 -17.04 24.26
N ALA A 78 -8.42 -17.97 24.26
CA ALA A 78 -7.84 -18.54 25.48
C ALA A 78 -7.12 -17.48 26.35
N GLN A 79 -6.68 -16.38 25.75
CA GLN A 79 -6.04 -15.25 26.45
C GLN A 79 -7.03 -14.12 26.79
N GLY A 80 -8.35 -14.33 26.55
CA GLY A 80 -9.39 -13.35 26.86
C GLY A 80 -9.64 -12.32 25.76
N GLY A 81 -8.95 -12.39 24.63
CA GLY A 81 -9.21 -11.57 23.44
C GLY A 81 -10.44 -12.05 22.69
N LYS A 82 -11.02 -11.16 21.87
CA LYS A 82 -12.20 -11.48 21.06
C LYS A 82 -11.92 -11.20 19.58
N VAL A 83 -12.30 -12.16 18.72
CA VAL A 83 -12.23 -12.00 17.26
C VAL A 83 -13.60 -11.63 16.72
N ILE A 84 -13.62 -10.68 15.80
CA ILE A 84 -14.79 -10.27 15.04
C ILE A 84 -14.44 -10.37 13.56
N TYR A 85 -15.26 -11.11 12.79
CA TYR A 85 -15.10 -11.20 11.35
C TYR A 85 -15.94 -10.14 10.65
N ALA A 86 -15.32 -9.35 9.80
CA ALA A 86 -15.99 -8.36 8.99
C ALA A 86 -15.87 -8.72 7.49
N GLU A 87 -17.00 -8.86 6.82
CA GLU A 87 -17.04 -9.23 5.41
C GLU A 87 -16.48 -8.13 4.51
N ASP A 88 -16.75 -6.87 4.88
CA ASP A 88 -16.32 -5.70 4.12
C ASP A 88 -15.99 -4.50 5.02
N ALA A 89 -15.63 -3.40 4.38
CA ALA A 89 -15.27 -2.15 5.07
C ALA A 89 -16.44 -1.57 5.87
N ALA A 90 -17.68 -1.68 5.37
CA ALA A 90 -18.86 -1.12 6.05
C ALA A 90 -19.14 -1.90 7.34
N HIS A 91 -19.11 -3.23 7.27
CA HIS A 91 -19.27 -4.10 8.44
C HIS A 91 -18.17 -3.84 9.48
N ALA A 92 -16.91 -3.69 9.05
CA ALA A 92 -15.81 -3.38 9.97
C ALA A 92 -16.00 -2.03 10.67
N LEU A 93 -16.49 -1.00 9.96
CA LEU A 93 -16.78 0.31 10.54
C LEU A 93 -17.94 0.25 11.54
N ASP A 94 -19.00 -0.49 11.24
CA ASP A 94 -20.14 -0.69 12.13
C ASP A 94 -19.72 -1.42 13.41
N GLU A 95 -18.86 -2.43 13.33
CA GLU A 95 -18.34 -3.13 14.50
C GLU A 95 -17.43 -2.21 15.35
N ILE A 96 -16.60 -1.38 14.71
CA ILE A 96 -15.81 -0.37 15.43
C ILE A 96 -16.74 0.62 16.16
N GLU A 97 -17.78 1.10 15.51
CA GLU A 97 -18.75 2.05 16.11
C GLU A 97 -19.45 1.45 17.35
N LYS A 98 -19.85 0.17 17.27
CA LYS A 98 -20.47 -0.54 18.43
C LYS A 98 -19.50 -0.67 19.61
N LEU A 99 -18.21 -0.82 19.34
CA LEU A 99 -17.18 -0.99 20.36
C LEU A 99 -16.68 0.34 20.95
N VAL A 100 -16.86 1.48 20.25
CA VAL A 100 -16.38 2.80 20.66
C VAL A 100 -17.51 3.60 21.30
N PRO A 101 -17.56 3.73 22.64
CA PRO A 101 -18.53 4.60 23.29
C PRO A 101 -18.35 6.06 22.85
N PRO A 102 -19.44 6.84 22.70
CA PRO A 102 -19.33 8.25 22.32
C PRO A 102 -18.55 9.13 23.30
N THR A 103 -18.39 8.67 24.54
CA THR A 103 -17.68 9.37 25.62
C THR A 103 -16.19 9.07 25.65
N ASP A 104 -15.72 8.05 24.93
CA ASP A 104 -14.32 7.64 24.95
C ASP A 104 -13.44 8.60 24.17
N ASN A 105 -12.24 8.83 24.69
CA ASN A 105 -11.17 9.42 23.90
C ASN A 105 -10.65 8.36 22.91
N LEU A 106 -10.78 8.64 21.64
CA LEU A 106 -10.42 7.71 20.58
C LEU A 106 -9.02 8.01 20.03
N PHE A 107 -8.14 7.02 20.04
CA PHE A 107 -6.79 7.12 19.51
C PHE A 107 -6.63 6.17 18.32
N LEU A 108 -6.10 6.66 17.22
CA LEU A 108 -5.98 5.92 15.97
C LEU A 108 -4.54 5.84 15.52
N SER A 109 -4.08 4.63 15.17
CA SER A 109 -2.86 4.50 14.37
C SER A 109 -3.11 4.91 12.92
N GLN A 110 -2.06 5.30 12.23
CA GLN A 110 -2.11 5.49 10.78
C GLN A 110 -1.68 4.20 10.09
N SER A 111 -2.55 3.64 9.27
CA SER A 111 -2.22 2.47 8.47
C SER A 111 -2.95 2.50 7.13
N GLU A 112 -2.38 1.78 6.15
CA GLU A 112 -3.00 1.61 4.84
C GLU A 112 -4.36 0.92 4.94
N LEU A 113 -4.51 -0.04 5.85
CA LEU A 113 -5.77 -0.77 6.06
C LEU A 113 -6.85 0.12 6.66
N LEU A 114 -6.54 0.92 7.68
CA LEU A 114 -7.51 1.87 8.26
C LEU A 114 -7.91 2.95 7.26
N HIS A 115 -7.01 3.31 6.34
CA HIS A 115 -7.35 4.18 5.21
C HIS A 115 -8.19 3.43 4.16
N GLU A 116 -7.90 2.16 3.88
CA GLU A 116 -8.66 1.31 2.94
C GLU A 116 -10.13 1.23 3.32
N ILE A 117 -10.43 1.03 4.61
CA ILE A 117 -11.81 0.97 5.12
C ILE A 117 -12.46 2.35 5.31
N GLY A 118 -11.70 3.43 5.17
CA GLY A 118 -12.24 4.80 5.29
C GLY A 118 -12.54 5.25 6.73
N LEU A 119 -11.89 4.66 7.74
CA LEU A 119 -12.19 4.90 9.16
C LEU A 119 -12.18 6.38 9.54
N LYS A 120 -11.17 7.18 9.11
CA LYS A 120 -11.12 8.62 9.43
C LYS A 120 -12.31 9.40 8.89
N ALA A 121 -12.73 9.11 7.66
CA ALA A 121 -13.87 9.79 7.03
C ALA A 121 -15.17 9.42 7.73
N PHE A 122 -15.33 8.15 8.08
CA PHE A 122 -16.47 7.64 8.84
C PHE A 122 -16.60 8.32 10.20
N LEU A 123 -15.52 8.34 11.00
CA LEU A 123 -15.51 8.96 12.33
C LEU A 123 -15.77 10.47 12.28
N LYS A 124 -15.22 11.18 11.27
CA LYS A 124 -15.53 12.60 11.03
C LYS A 124 -17.01 12.80 10.71
N GLY A 125 -17.62 11.95 9.90
CA GLY A 125 -19.05 11.95 9.58
C GLY A 125 -19.93 11.76 10.82
N ARG A 126 -19.48 10.94 11.77
CA ARG A 126 -20.14 10.69 13.07
C ARG A 126 -19.79 11.72 14.14
N LYS A 127 -18.97 12.74 13.83
CA LYS A 127 -18.50 13.79 14.74
C LYS A 127 -17.70 13.27 15.95
N HIS A 128 -17.06 12.10 15.82
CA HIS A 128 -16.13 11.63 16.83
C HIS A 128 -14.86 12.47 16.85
N THR A 129 -14.41 12.83 18.04
CA THR A 129 -13.09 13.42 18.25
C THR A 129 -12.06 12.30 18.38
N PHE A 130 -10.98 12.33 17.60
CA PHE A 130 -9.93 11.34 17.68
C PHE A 130 -8.55 11.95 17.57
N PHE A 131 -7.58 11.26 18.17
CA PHE A 131 -6.16 11.61 18.18
C PHE A 131 -5.38 10.62 17.31
N LEU A 132 -4.39 11.10 16.57
CA LEU A 132 -3.55 10.25 15.73
C LEU A 132 -2.26 9.89 16.47
N SER A 133 -1.85 8.62 16.39
CA SER A 133 -0.62 8.15 17.02
C SER A 133 0.65 8.52 16.26
N ASP A 134 0.52 8.95 15.01
CA ASP A 134 1.67 9.14 14.14
C ASP A 134 1.92 10.61 13.82
N LEU A 135 2.85 11.19 14.57
CA LEU A 135 3.44 12.50 14.28
C LEU A 135 4.72 12.40 13.43
N GLN A 136 5.24 11.18 13.19
CA GLN A 136 6.52 10.95 12.53
C GLN A 136 6.43 10.25 11.16
N SER A 137 5.26 9.83 10.71
CA SER A 137 5.09 9.21 9.38
C SER A 137 5.20 10.22 8.23
N LEU A 138 5.35 11.50 8.54
CA LEU A 138 5.69 12.50 7.57
C LEU A 138 7.21 12.55 7.40
N PRO A 139 7.74 12.45 6.16
CA PRO A 139 9.16 12.60 5.93
C PRO A 139 9.62 13.94 6.51
N TYR A 140 10.63 13.90 7.37
CA TYR A 140 11.34 15.07 7.84
C TYR A 140 11.77 15.90 6.59
N PRO A 141 11.25 17.09 6.32
CA PRO A 141 10.96 18.22 7.20
C PRO A 141 9.48 18.71 7.17
N LEU A 142 8.55 17.89 6.75
CA LEU A 142 7.13 18.23 6.71
C LEU A 142 6.43 17.81 8.01
N LEU A 143 6.83 18.40 9.14
CA LEU A 143 5.85 18.59 10.19
C LEU A 143 4.77 19.49 9.55
N PRO A 144 3.48 19.09 9.55
CA PRO A 144 2.44 20.03 9.18
C PRO A 144 2.69 21.27 10.04
N GLU A 145 2.62 22.44 9.42
CA GLU A 145 2.44 23.65 10.22
C GLU A 145 1.35 23.32 11.23
N PRO A 146 1.50 23.69 12.50
CA PRO A 146 0.57 23.30 13.55
C PRO A 146 -0.83 23.82 13.22
N SER A 147 -1.48 23.14 12.29
CA SER A 147 -2.89 23.35 11.93
C SER A 147 -3.81 22.66 12.93
N ASP A 148 -3.21 21.90 13.83
CA ASP A 148 -3.93 21.26 14.91
C ASP A 148 -4.16 22.32 16.00
N LYS A 149 -5.41 22.69 16.17
CA LYS A 149 -5.86 23.68 17.16
C LYS A 149 -5.31 23.36 18.55
N ILE A 150 -5.20 22.07 18.89
CA ILE A 150 -4.63 21.59 20.16
C ILE A 150 -3.15 21.90 20.26
N LEU A 151 -2.39 21.73 19.17
CA LEU A 151 -0.96 22.00 19.18
C LEU A 151 -0.67 23.50 19.32
N SER A 152 -1.48 24.34 18.65
CA SER A 152 -1.41 25.79 18.78
C SER A 152 -1.83 26.28 20.17
N GLU A 153 -2.87 25.68 20.77
CA GLU A 153 -3.30 25.99 22.14
C GLU A 153 -2.25 25.55 23.17
N LEU A 154 -1.59 24.39 22.98
CA LEU A 154 -0.51 23.93 23.83
C LEU A 154 0.73 24.83 23.74
N ILE A 155 1.13 25.19 22.53
CA ILE A 155 2.24 26.14 22.33
C ILE A 155 1.91 27.47 22.99
N GLN A 156 0.68 27.99 22.81
CA GLN A 156 0.25 29.25 23.39
C GLN A 156 0.17 29.21 24.93
N ALA A 157 -0.28 28.08 25.49
CA ALA A 157 -0.37 27.90 26.94
C ALA A 157 1.00 27.78 27.69
N TYR A 158 2.04 27.37 26.97
CA TYR A 158 3.38 27.16 27.54
C TYR A 158 4.44 28.14 27.02
N THR A 159 4.06 29.07 26.12
CA THR A 159 4.96 30.16 25.69
C THR A 159 4.95 31.28 26.76
N LEU A 160 6.00 31.39 27.53
CA LEU A 160 6.33 32.61 28.24
C LEU A 160 6.81 33.62 27.18
N GLU A 161 6.58 34.91 27.41
CA GLU A 161 6.76 35.98 26.39
C GLU A 161 8.12 36.00 25.67
N ASP A 162 9.17 35.32 26.20
CA ASP A 162 10.51 35.25 25.63
C ASP A 162 11.01 33.86 25.25
N TYR A 163 10.18 32.81 25.33
CA TYR A 163 10.58 31.42 25.01
C TYR A 163 9.90 30.86 23.78
N LYS A 164 10.69 30.55 22.74
CA LYS A 164 10.21 29.77 21.60
C LYS A 164 10.51 28.30 21.87
N PRO A 165 9.50 27.43 22.08
CA PRO A 165 9.72 26.04 22.36
C PRO A 165 10.43 25.35 21.18
N SER A 166 11.40 24.50 21.49
CA SER A 166 12.04 23.62 20.53
C SER A 166 11.03 22.56 20.03
N LYS A 167 11.37 21.85 18.97
CA LYS A 167 10.53 20.74 18.50
C LYS A 167 10.37 19.64 19.54
N GLU A 168 11.43 19.40 20.30
CA GLU A 168 11.49 18.44 21.40
C GLU A 168 10.54 18.85 22.54
N ASP A 169 10.49 20.13 22.89
CA ASP A 169 9.58 20.65 23.91
C ASP A 169 8.12 20.49 23.49
N VAL A 170 7.81 20.85 22.24
CA VAL A 170 6.46 20.69 21.69
C VAL A 170 6.03 19.21 21.70
N MET A 171 6.92 18.30 21.33
CA MET A 171 6.65 16.87 21.36
C MET A 171 6.46 16.36 22.79
N PHE A 172 7.25 16.83 23.74
CA PHE A 172 7.10 16.47 25.15
C PHE A 172 5.75 16.94 25.71
N LEU A 173 5.37 18.18 25.46
CA LEU A 173 4.09 18.75 25.88
C LEU A 173 2.90 18.03 25.26
N TYR A 174 3.00 17.70 23.98
CA TYR A 174 1.98 16.94 23.29
C TYR A 174 1.82 15.53 23.86
N LYS A 175 2.94 14.81 24.09
CA LYS A 175 2.89 13.50 24.76
C LYS A 175 2.26 13.58 26.14
N LYS A 176 2.63 14.58 26.96
CA LYS A 176 2.04 14.80 28.29
C LYS A 176 0.53 15.07 28.21
N HIS A 177 0.08 15.86 27.25
CA HIS A 177 -1.34 16.10 27.01
C HIS A 177 -2.08 14.82 26.62
N LEU A 178 -1.50 14.02 25.73
CA LEU A 178 -2.08 12.75 25.30
C LEU A 178 -2.18 11.75 26.46
N ILE A 179 -1.15 11.65 27.30
CA ILE A 179 -1.14 10.77 28.48
C ILE A 179 -2.32 11.13 29.41
N ASN A 180 -2.54 12.40 29.70
CA ASN A 180 -3.67 12.83 30.55
C ASN A 180 -5.04 12.43 29.97
N ARG A 181 -5.15 12.37 28.62
CA ARG A 181 -6.36 11.90 27.94
C ARG A 181 -6.51 10.39 27.95
N LEU A 182 -5.39 9.65 27.96
CA LEU A 182 -5.39 8.19 28.02
C LEU A 182 -5.86 7.65 29.36
N TYR A 183 -5.51 8.31 30.46
CA TYR A 183 -5.97 7.90 31.80
C TYR A 183 -7.48 8.07 32.04
N SER A 184 -8.17 8.87 31.23
CA SER A 184 -9.63 8.87 31.17
C SER A 184 -10.08 7.76 30.19
N ASN A 185 -11.36 7.37 30.23
CA ASN A 185 -11.89 6.34 29.34
C ASN A 185 -11.37 6.51 27.91
N SER A 186 -10.59 5.55 27.42
CA SER A 186 -9.97 5.62 26.10
C SER A 186 -10.07 4.30 25.34
N THR A 187 -10.33 4.43 24.05
CA THR A 187 -10.27 3.35 23.08
C THR A 187 -9.17 3.62 22.06
N VAL A 188 -8.34 2.62 21.81
CA VAL A 188 -7.26 2.70 20.82
C VAL A 188 -7.60 1.76 19.66
N VAL A 189 -7.53 2.28 18.44
CA VAL A 189 -7.67 1.47 17.22
C VAL A 189 -6.35 1.45 16.48
N THR A 190 -5.78 0.26 16.34
CA THR A 190 -4.53 0.02 15.60
C THR A 190 -4.75 -0.92 14.43
N SER A 191 -3.72 -1.09 13.61
CA SER A 191 -3.70 -2.12 12.57
C SER A 191 -2.50 -3.03 12.79
N ALA A 192 -2.72 -4.34 12.71
CA ALA A 192 -1.63 -5.29 12.78
C ALA A 192 -0.84 -5.35 11.47
N ASP A 193 0.48 -5.44 11.60
CA ASP A 193 1.35 -5.78 10.48
C ASP A 193 1.30 -7.28 10.18
N PHE A 194 1.27 -8.10 11.23
CA PHE A 194 1.11 -9.54 11.16
C PHE A 194 0.23 -10.05 12.30
N LEU A 195 -0.34 -11.23 12.09
CA LEU A 195 -1.06 -12.01 13.08
C LEU A 195 -0.38 -13.37 13.21
N ILE A 196 0.02 -13.75 14.42
CA ILE A 196 0.75 -15.00 14.71
C ILE A 196 -0.24 -16.08 15.07
N SER A 197 -0.41 -17.10 14.19
CA SER A 197 -1.45 -18.13 14.35
C SER A 197 -1.29 -18.96 15.61
N ASP A 198 -0.10 -19.50 15.85
CA ASP A 198 0.17 -20.41 16.98
C ASP A 198 0.15 -19.73 18.35
N MET A 199 0.20 -18.40 18.37
CA MET A 199 0.19 -17.60 19.59
C MET A 199 -1.14 -16.85 19.82
N GLY A 200 -1.92 -16.60 18.76
CA GLY A 200 -3.10 -15.73 18.85
C GLY A 200 -2.71 -14.30 19.18
N ALA A 201 -1.66 -13.78 18.55
CA ALA A 201 -1.11 -12.47 18.85
C ALA A 201 -1.03 -11.59 17.60
N ALA A 202 -1.12 -10.28 17.80
CA ALA A 202 -0.90 -9.29 16.76
C ALA A 202 0.46 -8.61 16.90
N VAL A 203 1.18 -8.46 15.78
CA VAL A 203 2.42 -7.72 15.68
C VAL A 203 2.12 -6.33 15.13
N ILE A 204 2.53 -5.29 15.83
CA ILE A 204 2.30 -3.89 15.49
C ILE A 204 3.63 -3.15 15.52
N SER A 205 4.06 -2.63 14.37
CA SER A 205 5.25 -1.77 14.31
C SER A 205 4.91 -0.35 14.75
N ASP A 206 5.76 0.24 15.59
CA ASP A 206 5.57 1.56 16.17
C ASP A 206 6.85 2.40 16.06
N GLN A 207 6.95 3.21 15.02
CA GLN A 207 8.14 4.02 14.78
C GLN A 207 8.33 5.17 15.80
N GLY A 208 7.24 5.68 16.34
CA GLY A 208 7.23 6.85 17.22
C GLY A 208 7.07 6.55 18.71
N GLY A 209 6.81 5.30 19.08
CA GLY A 209 6.50 4.89 20.45
C GLY A 209 5.12 5.34 20.95
N LEU A 210 4.29 5.94 20.07
CA LEU A 210 2.97 6.42 20.47
C LEU A 210 1.93 5.30 20.51
N ASN A 211 1.99 4.33 19.58
CA ASN A 211 1.10 3.16 19.65
C ASN A 211 1.36 2.38 20.94
N THR A 212 2.63 2.16 21.30
CA THR A 212 3.02 1.51 22.55
C THR A 212 2.45 2.27 23.73
N LEU A 213 2.64 3.59 23.77
CA LEU A 213 2.12 4.44 24.85
C LEU A 213 0.59 4.34 24.94
N TYR A 214 -0.12 4.42 23.81
CA TYR A 214 -1.58 4.39 23.81
C TYR A 214 -2.12 3.03 24.27
N THR A 215 -1.54 1.94 23.79
CA THR A 215 -1.99 0.60 24.12
C THR A 215 -1.67 0.20 25.56
N SER A 216 -0.60 0.73 26.14
CA SER A 216 -0.27 0.48 27.55
C SER A 216 -1.27 1.11 28.52
N PHE A 217 -1.93 2.20 28.16
CA PHE A 217 -2.79 2.93 29.10
C PHE A 217 -4.26 2.99 28.68
N CYS A 218 -4.66 2.38 27.56
CA CYS A 218 -6.04 2.39 27.14
C CYS A 218 -6.89 1.38 27.92
N ARG A 219 -8.19 1.70 28.01
CA ARG A 219 -9.18 0.76 28.54
C ARG A 219 -9.49 -0.34 27.51
N LYS A 220 -9.63 0.05 26.24
CA LYS A 220 -9.99 -0.86 25.15
C LYS A 220 -9.02 -0.73 23.98
N HIS A 221 -8.54 -1.87 23.49
CA HIS A 221 -7.71 -1.94 22.29
C HIS A 221 -8.43 -2.74 21.20
N ILE A 222 -8.60 -2.13 20.05
CA ILE A 222 -9.18 -2.74 18.84
C ILE A 222 -8.09 -2.81 17.77
N VAL A 223 -7.72 -4.02 17.38
CA VAL A 223 -6.77 -4.27 16.30
C VAL A 223 -7.53 -4.60 15.03
N VAL A 224 -7.30 -3.89 13.95
CA VAL A 224 -7.87 -4.21 12.63
C VAL A 224 -6.82 -4.88 11.77
N ALA A 225 -7.14 -6.02 11.18
CA ALA A 225 -6.21 -6.75 10.34
C ALA A 225 -6.93 -7.41 9.15
N GLY A 226 -6.31 -7.42 7.98
CA GLY A 226 -6.78 -8.26 6.88
C GLY A 226 -6.47 -9.74 7.16
N ILE A 227 -7.33 -10.65 6.70
CA ILE A 227 -7.09 -12.10 6.81
C ILE A 227 -5.78 -12.54 6.15
N ASP A 228 -5.25 -11.72 5.26
CA ASP A 228 -3.97 -11.91 4.59
C ASP A 228 -2.74 -11.61 5.48
N ARG A 229 -2.93 -11.12 6.72
CA ARG A 229 -1.83 -10.76 7.64
C ARG A 229 -1.28 -11.92 8.46
N LEU A 230 -1.88 -13.10 8.36
CA LEU A 230 -1.44 -14.28 9.12
C LEU A 230 -0.02 -14.74 8.75
N ILE A 231 0.72 -15.12 9.79
CA ILE A 231 2.01 -15.81 9.74
C ILE A 231 1.94 -17.03 10.67
N PRO A 232 2.76 -18.07 10.44
CA PRO A 232 2.50 -19.37 11.11
C PRO A 232 2.79 -19.33 12.60
N SER A 233 3.96 -18.82 13.01
CA SER A 233 4.40 -18.90 14.40
C SER A 233 5.29 -17.73 14.81
N LEU A 234 5.50 -17.61 16.12
CA LEU A 234 6.42 -16.65 16.71
C LEU A 234 7.88 -16.89 16.26
N SER A 235 8.25 -18.16 16.06
CA SER A 235 9.62 -18.51 15.64
C SER A 235 9.98 -17.98 14.23
N GLU A 236 8.98 -17.81 13.37
CA GLU A 236 9.17 -17.26 12.03
C GLU A 236 8.89 -15.74 11.96
N ALA A 237 8.29 -15.16 13.00
CA ALA A 237 7.91 -13.73 13.00
C ALA A 237 9.10 -12.81 12.69
N ASP A 238 10.28 -13.11 13.22
CA ASP A 238 11.51 -12.32 12.96
C ASP A 238 11.87 -12.23 11.48
N TYR A 239 11.66 -13.30 10.70
CA TYR A 239 11.90 -13.24 9.25
C TYR A 239 11.00 -12.22 8.55
N PHE A 240 9.76 -12.11 8.99
CA PHE A 240 8.78 -11.21 8.41
C PHE A 240 9.02 -9.77 8.84
N THR A 241 9.19 -9.53 10.13
CA THR A 241 9.38 -8.19 10.68
C THR A 241 10.70 -7.57 10.22
N SER A 242 11.81 -8.33 10.33
CA SER A 242 13.13 -7.90 9.86
C SER A 242 13.15 -7.66 8.35
N MET A 243 12.56 -8.56 7.54
CA MET A 243 12.49 -8.35 6.09
C MET A 243 11.61 -7.16 5.72
N ARG A 244 10.49 -6.96 6.43
CA ARG A 244 9.64 -5.80 6.23
C ARG A 244 10.38 -4.51 6.56
N ALA A 245 11.06 -4.44 7.71
CA ALA A 245 11.86 -3.28 8.12
C ALA A 245 13.00 -2.99 7.12
N ALA A 246 13.70 -4.02 6.66
CA ALA A 246 14.74 -3.90 5.67
C ALA A 246 14.23 -3.31 4.35
N CYS A 247 13.12 -3.82 3.84
CA CYS A 247 12.55 -3.40 2.57
C CYS A 247 11.73 -2.10 2.63
N SER A 248 11.28 -1.67 3.81
CA SER A 248 10.53 -0.43 3.99
C SER A 248 11.38 0.74 4.44
N MET A 249 12.38 0.49 5.30
CA MET A 249 13.17 1.52 5.97
C MET A 249 14.68 1.41 5.75
N GLY A 250 15.15 0.31 5.13
CA GLY A 250 16.58 0.02 4.99
C GLY A 250 17.26 -0.30 6.31
N ARG A 251 16.56 -0.95 7.24
CA ARG A 251 17.05 -1.33 8.57
C ARG A 251 16.81 -2.80 8.82
N ASN A 252 17.61 -3.40 9.70
CA ASN A 252 17.45 -4.81 10.08
C ASN A 252 16.26 -5.07 11.02
N HIS A 253 15.75 -4.04 11.72
CA HIS A 253 14.55 -4.12 12.55
C HIS A 253 13.75 -2.83 12.49
N ALA A 254 12.45 -2.89 12.85
CA ALA A 254 11.67 -1.71 13.16
C ALA A 254 12.23 -1.04 14.44
N TRP A 255 11.93 0.24 14.64
CA TRP A 255 12.37 0.97 15.83
C TRP A 255 11.77 0.38 17.11
N ASN A 256 10.51 -0.02 17.02
CA ASN A 256 9.76 -0.63 18.09
C ASN A 256 8.71 -1.56 17.46
N GLU A 257 8.61 -2.76 17.98
CA GLU A 257 7.61 -3.75 17.59
C GLU A 257 6.93 -4.27 18.85
N MET A 258 5.61 -4.23 18.85
CA MET A 258 4.79 -4.78 19.92
C MET A 258 4.19 -6.10 19.48
N ILE A 259 4.18 -7.08 20.37
CA ILE A 259 3.40 -8.30 20.23
C ILE A 259 2.33 -8.25 21.32
N VAL A 260 1.06 -8.18 20.90
CA VAL A 260 -0.08 -8.07 21.80
C VAL A 260 -1.02 -9.24 21.59
N SER A 261 -1.42 -9.91 22.68
CA SER A 261 -2.14 -11.18 22.62
C SER A 261 -3.43 -11.25 23.45
N GLY A 262 -3.82 -10.17 24.09
CA GLY A 262 -5.05 -10.17 24.89
C GLY A 262 -5.18 -8.95 25.80
N PRO A 263 -6.24 -8.90 26.62
CA PRO A 263 -6.39 -7.91 27.68
C PRO A 263 -5.38 -8.20 28.80
N ARG A 264 -5.10 -7.18 29.60
CA ARG A 264 -4.24 -7.33 30.79
C ARG A 264 -4.83 -8.34 31.78
N SER A 265 -3.97 -9.11 32.40
CA SER A 265 -4.33 -9.94 33.55
C SER A 265 -4.51 -9.08 34.81
N GLY A 266 -5.17 -9.62 35.85
CA GLY A 266 -5.42 -8.87 37.09
C GLY A 266 -4.17 -8.41 37.85
N GLU A 267 -3.00 -8.94 37.53
CA GLU A 267 -1.71 -8.62 38.16
C GLU A 267 -0.88 -7.63 37.34
N GLU A 268 -1.25 -7.39 36.08
CA GLU A 268 -0.55 -6.46 35.18
C GLU A 268 -0.96 -5.01 35.44
N ILE A 269 0.03 -4.12 35.46
CA ILE A 269 -0.15 -2.69 35.77
C ILE A 269 -0.62 -1.92 34.52
N ASP A 270 -0.21 -2.37 33.34
CA ASP A 270 -0.47 -1.73 32.05
C ASP A 270 -1.19 -2.69 31.07
N GLY A 271 -1.66 -2.14 29.97
CA GLY A 271 -2.40 -2.87 28.96
C GLY A 271 -3.93 -2.65 29.03
N PRO A 272 -4.64 -3.03 27.97
CA PRO A 272 -6.08 -2.82 27.83
C PRO A 272 -6.88 -3.78 28.75
N GLU A 273 -8.05 -3.33 29.23
CA GLU A 273 -9.02 -4.19 29.94
C GLU A 273 -9.81 -5.06 28.96
N GLU A 274 -10.03 -4.56 27.75
CA GLU A 274 -10.73 -5.24 26.68
C GLU A 274 -9.89 -5.26 25.42
N PHE A 275 -9.75 -6.44 24.78
CA PHE A 275 -8.97 -6.61 23.56
C PHE A 275 -9.78 -7.27 22.45
N TYR A 276 -9.82 -6.62 21.30
CA TYR A 276 -10.56 -7.06 20.12
C TYR A 276 -9.67 -7.11 18.89
N VAL A 277 -9.85 -8.14 18.06
CA VAL A 277 -9.24 -8.21 16.73
C VAL A 277 -10.36 -8.29 15.70
N ILE A 278 -10.47 -7.28 14.83
CA ILE A 278 -11.39 -7.27 13.70
C ILE A 278 -10.64 -7.79 12.48
N LEU A 279 -11.01 -8.99 12.03
CA LEU A 279 -10.49 -9.63 10.84
C LEU A 279 -11.35 -9.25 9.64
N ILE A 280 -10.74 -8.57 8.68
CA ILE A 280 -11.47 -8.07 7.51
C ILE A 280 -11.17 -8.89 6.26
N ASP A 281 -12.22 -9.31 5.57
CA ASP A 281 -12.12 -9.92 4.24
C ASP A 281 -12.01 -8.86 3.14
N ASN A 282 -12.98 -8.03 2.95
CA ASN A 282 -13.02 -6.95 1.95
C ASN A 282 -12.59 -7.43 0.55
N GLY A 283 -13.13 -8.57 0.11
CA GLY A 283 -12.85 -9.20 -1.18
C GLY A 283 -11.56 -10.02 -1.25
N ARG A 284 -10.90 -10.27 -0.12
CA ARG A 284 -9.66 -11.07 -0.06
C ARG A 284 -9.91 -12.53 -0.37
N THR A 285 -10.99 -13.12 0.12
CA THR A 285 -11.38 -14.50 -0.19
C THR A 285 -11.69 -14.69 -1.67
N GLU A 286 -12.34 -13.74 -2.32
CA GLU A 286 -12.57 -13.78 -3.76
C GLU A 286 -11.25 -13.78 -4.53
N LEU A 287 -10.33 -12.87 -4.18
CA LEU A 287 -9.01 -12.80 -4.79
C LEU A 287 -8.19 -14.07 -4.52
N LEU A 288 -8.30 -14.69 -3.34
CA LEU A 288 -7.63 -15.96 -3.00
C LEU A 288 -8.13 -17.12 -3.89
N SER A 289 -9.40 -17.08 -4.30
CA SER A 289 -9.97 -18.07 -5.22
C SER A 289 -9.40 -17.99 -6.64
N GLN A 290 -8.83 -16.86 -7.02
CA GLN A 290 -8.25 -16.61 -8.33
C GLN A 290 -6.87 -17.28 -8.47
N VAL A 291 -6.80 -18.36 -9.25
CA VAL A 291 -5.60 -19.22 -9.39
C VAL A 291 -4.33 -18.43 -9.73
N HIS A 292 -4.44 -17.44 -10.63
CA HIS A 292 -3.28 -16.63 -11.05
C HIS A 292 -2.94 -15.55 -10.06
N GLN A 293 -3.93 -14.83 -9.53
CA GLN A 293 -3.72 -13.64 -8.72
C GLN A 293 -3.51 -13.93 -7.22
N ARG A 294 -3.90 -15.12 -6.71
CA ARG A 294 -3.82 -15.46 -5.29
C ARG A 294 -2.42 -15.30 -4.67
N SER A 295 -1.36 -15.43 -5.47
CA SER A 295 0.02 -15.25 -5.00
C SER A 295 0.29 -13.83 -4.47
N VAL A 296 -0.58 -12.86 -4.76
CA VAL A 296 -0.50 -11.51 -4.18
C VAL A 296 -0.64 -11.50 -2.66
N PHE A 297 -1.28 -12.51 -2.07
CA PHE A 297 -1.39 -12.67 -0.62
C PHE A 297 -0.11 -13.09 0.10
N ASN A 298 0.93 -13.45 -0.65
CA ASN A 298 2.25 -13.60 -0.05
C ASN A 298 2.86 -12.24 0.37
N CYS A 299 2.17 -11.13 0.08
CA CYS A 299 2.62 -9.78 0.42
C CYS A 299 2.81 -9.61 1.93
N ILE A 300 3.98 -9.02 2.30
CA ILE A 300 4.31 -8.62 3.68
C ILE A 300 4.12 -7.12 3.91
N HIS A 301 3.47 -6.44 2.98
CA HIS A 301 3.13 -5.01 3.05
C HIS A 301 4.30 -4.06 3.36
N CYS A 302 5.49 -4.37 2.81
CA CYS A 302 6.69 -3.54 2.99
C CYS A 302 6.71 -2.27 2.11
N GLN A 303 5.76 -2.12 1.18
CA GLN A 303 5.63 -0.99 0.25
C GLN A 303 6.81 -0.74 -0.71
N ALA A 304 7.84 -1.57 -0.72
CA ALA A 304 9.00 -1.42 -1.60
C ALA A 304 8.62 -1.29 -3.09
N CYS A 305 7.67 -2.12 -3.55
CA CYS A 305 7.16 -2.07 -4.92
C CYS A 305 6.47 -0.74 -5.26
N GLN A 306 5.85 -0.10 -4.28
CA GLN A 306 5.14 1.18 -4.45
C GLN A 306 6.12 2.34 -4.59
N VAL A 307 7.11 2.42 -3.69
CA VAL A 307 8.10 3.51 -3.69
C VAL A 307 8.97 3.49 -4.95
N LEU A 308 9.30 2.30 -5.46
CA LEU A 308 10.10 2.16 -6.69
C LEU A 308 9.29 2.27 -7.99
N CYS A 309 7.96 2.31 -7.90
CA CYS A 309 7.10 2.36 -9.08
C CYS A 309 7.15 3.75 -9.75
N PRO A 310 7.61 3.86 -11.02
CA PRO A 310 7.65 5.14 -11.71
C PRO A 310 6.25 5.74 -11.92
N VAL A 311 5.23 4.89 -12.08
CA VAL A 311 3.85 5.35 -12.23
C VAL A 311 3.34 5.92 -10.91
N PHE A 312 3.56 5.24 -9.79
CA PHE A 312 3.17 5.73 -8.47
C PHE A 312 3.86 7.06 -8.13
N LYS A 313 5.17 7.16 -8.36
CA LYS A 313 5.93 8.40 -8.17
C LYS A 313 5.31 9.57 -8.95
N PHE A 314 4.77 9.30 -10.13
CA PHE A 314 4.14 10.32 -10.97
C PHE A 314 2.69 10.61 -10.57
N THR A 315 1.88 9.59 -10.29
CA THR A 315 0.42 9.72 -10.09
C THR A 315 0.03 10.10 -8.68
N ASN A 316 0.85 9.81 -7.67
CA ASN A 316 0.55 10.18 -6.27
C ASN A 316 0.44 11.70 -6.03
N ARG A 317 0.76 12.50 -7.06
CA ARG A 317 0.69 13.97 -7.08
C ARG A 317 -0.58 14.52 -7.70
N LEU A 318 -1.38 13.64 -8.29
CA LEU A 318 -2.57 14.05 -9.02
C LEU A 318 -3.77 13.92 -8.09
N ASP A 319 -4.28 15.06 -7.63
CA ASP A 319 -5.49 15.12 -6.83
C ASP A 319 -6.64 14.38 -7.54
N GLY A 320 -7.15 13.33 -6.93
CA GLY A 320 -8.27 12.53 -7.45
C GLY A 320 -7.91 11.26 -8.24
N LEU A 321 -6.62 10.99 -8.51
CA LEU A 321 -6.16 9.79 -9.22
C LEU A 321 -5.14 9.01 -8.37
N SER A 322 -5.63 8.29 -7.40
CA SER A 322 -4.78 7.45 -6.57
C SER A 322 -4.53 6.09 -7.22
N VAL A 323 -3.49 6.00 -8.08
CA VAL A 323 -2.88 4.69 -8.37
C VAL A 323 -2.09 4.30 -7.12
N LYS A 324 -2.68 3.50 -6.27
CA LYS A 324 -2.11 3.10 -4.96
C LYS A 324 -0.91 2.15 -5.07
N GLY A 325 -0.25 2.09 -6.22
CA GLY A 325 0.94 1.26 -6.47
C GLY A 325 0.64 -0.10 -7.09
N PRO A 326 1.70 -0.89 -7.41
CA PRO A 326 1.58 -2.14 -8.16
C PRO A 326 0.71 -3.21 -7.50
N LEU A 327 0.77 -3.34 -6.16
CA LEU A 327 -0.06 -4.27 -5.40
C LEU A 327 -1.55 -4.02 -5.65
N ASN A 328 -1.96 -2.75 -5.60
CA ASN A 328 -3.35 -2.35 -5.80
C ASN A 328 -3.79 -2.46 -7.26
N CYS A 329 -2.86 -2.36 -8.23
CA CYS A 329 -3.16 -2.65 -9.62
C CYS A 329 -3.57 -4.12 -9.84
N VAL A 330 -3.13 -5.04 -8.97
CA VAL A 330 -3.57 -6.44 -8.98
C VAL A 330 -4.84 -6.63 -8.15
N LYS A 331 -4.84 -6.13 -6.93
CA LYS A 331 -5.86 -6.38 -5.90
C LYS A 331 -7.17 -5.65 -6.18
N ASP A 332 -7.12 -4.32 -6.43
CA ASP A 332 -8.31 -3.47 -6.48
C ASP A 332 -9.32 -3.87 -7.58
N PRO A 333 -8.92 -4.31 -8.80
CA PRO A 333 -9.88 -4.80 -9.79
C PRO A 333 -10.74 -5.96 -9.29
N ILE A 334 -10.19 -6.85 -8.50
CA ILE A 334 -10.91 -8.02 -7.99
C ILE A 334 -11.69 -7.66 -6.72
N CYS A 335 -11.03 -7.08 -5.74
CA CYS A 335 -11.65 -6.78 -4.45
C CYS A 335 -12.69 -5.65 -4.49
N LYS A 336 -12.60 -4.71 -5.45
CA LYS A 336 -13.44 -3.51 -5.52
C LYS A 336 -14.29 -3.42 -6.79
N GLY A 337 -14.37 -4.52 -7.53
CA GLY A 337 -15.10 -4.56 -8.80
C GLY A 337 -14.21 -4.30 -10.01
N PHE A 338 -14.21 -5.27 -10.90
CA PHE A 338 -13.32 -5.29 -12.06
C PHE A 338 -13.67 -4.18 -13.07
N GLU A 339 -14.96 -3.90 -13.25
CA GLU A 339 -15.45 -2.92 -14.23
C GLU A 339 -14.95 -1.51 -13.95
N ASP A 340 -14.93 -1.11 -12.69
CA ASP A 340 -14.52 0.23 -12.29
C ASP A 340 -13.00 0.39 -12.12
N ASN A 341 -12.27 -0.72 -11.89
CA ASN A 341 -10.86 -0.69 -11.54
C ASN A 341 -9.93 -1.32 -12.58
N ALA A 342 -10.44 -1.90 -13.67
CA ALA A 342 -9.61 -2.52 -14.72
C ALA A 342 -8.58 -1.57 -15.35
N TYR A 343 -8.84 -0.25 -15.35
CA TYR A 343 -7.90 0.76 -15.86
C TYR A 343 -6.57 0.76 -15.12
N LEU A 344 -6.53 0.35 -13.85
CA LEU A 344 -5.30 0.28 -13.05
C LEU A 344 -4.25 -0.65 -13.68
N ALA A 345 -4.68 -1.75 -14.27
CA ALA A 345 -3.77 -2.65 -14.97
C ALA A 345 -3.08 -1.98 -16.18
N PHE A 346 -3.75 -1.01 -16.84
CA PHE A 346 -3.19 -0.26 -17.98
C PHE A 346 -2.36 0.94 -17.57
N ALA A 347 -2.47 1.40 -16.34
CA ALA A 347 -1.61 2.45 -15.79
C ALA A 347 -0.14 1.98 -15.63
N CYS A 348 0.09 0.68 -15.51
CA CYS A 348 1.41 0.10 -15.34
C CYS A 348 2.26 0.17 -16.62
N THR A 349 3.54 0.53 -16.50
CA THR A 349 4.51 0.53 -17.61
C THR A 349 5.16 -0.83 -17.88
N LEU A 350 4.89 -1.84 -17.04
CA LEU A 350 5.48 -3.19 -17.10
C LEU A 350 7.02 -3.18 -17.01
N CYS A 351 7.61 -2.25 -16.25
CA CYS A 351 9.06 -2.14 -16.10
C CYS A 351 9.72 -3.25 -15.25
N GLY A 352 8.94 -4.06 -14.52
CA GLY A 352 9.42 -5.19 -13.72
C GLY A 352 10.02 -4.86 -12.35
N LYS A 353 10.31 -3.60 -12.03
CA LYS A 353 10.95 -3.20 -10.77
C LYS A 353 10.21 -3.71 -9.53
N CYS A 354 8.88 -3.74 -9.56
CA CYS A 354 8.07 -4.22 -8.44
C CYS A 354 8.22 -5.72 -8.18
N SER A 355 8.36 -6.54 -9.22
CA SER A 355 8.61 -7.98 -9.09
C SER A 355 10.03 -8.26 -8.59
N GLU A 356 11.01 -7.50 -9.10
CA GLU A 356 12.43 -7.63 -8.72
C GLU A 356 12.66 -7.33 -7.23
N VAL A 357 12.09 -6.22 -6.74
CA VAL A 357 12.30 -5.78 -5.36
C VAL A 357 11.50 -6.57 -4.33
N CYS A 358 10.47 -7.32 -4.74
CA CYS A 358 9.54 -7.97 -3.82
C CYS A 358 10.22 -8.99 -2.90
N PRO A 359 10.23 -8.78 -1.57
CA PRO A 359 10.85 -9.73 -0.64
C PRO A 359 10.10 -11.06 -0.54
N ALA A 360 8.80 -11.08 -0.87
CA ALA A 360 7.97 -12.28 -0.91
C ALA A 360 7.92 -12.93 -2.32
N LYS A 361 8.77 -12.48 -3.25
CA LYS A 361 8.90 -13.02 -4.61
C LYS A 361 7.61 -13.07 -5.42
N ILE A 362 6.74 -12.08 -5.23
CA ILE A 362 5.51 -11.94 -6.01
C ILE A 362 5.86 -11.33 -7.36
N ASP A 363 5.47 -11.99 -8.45
CA ASP A 363 5.61 -11.43 -9.80
C ASP A 363 4.44 -10.50 -10.13
N LEU A 364 4.45 -9.30 -9.50
CA LEU A 364 3.41 -8.30 -9.68
C LEU A 364 3.24 -7.87 -11.15
N GLN A 365 4.32 -7.87 -11.93
CA GLN A 365 4.26 -7.53 -13.35
C GLN A 365 3.41 -8.56 -14.12
N GLU A 366 3.63 -9.84 -13.88
CA GLU A 366 2.86 -10.91 -14.50
C GLU A 366 1.40 -10.85 -14.09
N LEU A 367 1.12 -10.67 -12.79
CA LEU A 367 -0.24 -10.55 -12.27
C LEU A 367 -1.01 -9.37 -12.89
N ILE A 368 -0.34 -8.24 -13.10
CA ILE A 368 -0.94 -7.09 -13.80
C ILE A 368 -1.24 -7.43 -15.28
N LEU A 369 -0.38 -8.22 -15.92
CA LEU A 369 -0.65 -8.70 -17.28
C LEU A 369 -1.87 -9.61 -17.35
N TYR A 370 -2.11 -10.47 -16.35
CA TYR A 370 -3.33 -11.26 -16.26
C TYR A 370 -4.58 -10.36 -16.15
N ASN A 371 -4.55 -9.33 -15.32
CA ASN A 371 -5.66 -8.38 -15.24
C ASN A 371 -5.88 -7.63 -16.56
N ARG A 372 -4.81 -7.28 -17.29
CA ARG A 372 -4.93 -6.71 -18.66
C ARG A 372 -5.61 -7.68 -19.63
N LYS A 373 -5.17 -8.94 -19.60
CA LYS A 373 -5.75 -9.99 -20.46
C LYS A 373 -7.24 -10.11 -20.18
N GLU A 374 -7.63 -10.23 -18.93
CA GLU A 374 -9.02 -10.35 -18.51
C GLU A 374 -9.85 -9.12 -18.91
N ALA A 375 -9.33 -7.91 -18.74
CA ALA A 375 -10.00 -6.69 -19.19
C ALA A 375 -10.23 -6.67 -20.73
N VAL A 376 -9.29 -7.22 -21.49
CA VAL A 376 -9.43 -7.36 -22.96
C VAL A 376 -10.47 -8.42 -23.31
N GLU A 377 -10.47 -9.56 -22.63
CA GLU A 377 -11.41 -10.66 -22.84
C GLU A 377 -12.85 -10.27 -22.48
N ARG A 378 -13.01 -9.50 -21.40
CA ARG A 378 -14.32 -8.91 -21.00
C ARG A 378 -14.74 -7.72 -21.88
N GLU A 379 -14.00 -7.43 -22.94
CA GLU A 379 -14.29 -6.34 -23.89
C GLU A 379 -14.46 -4.94 -23.27
N MET A 380 -13.75 -4.64 -22.19
CA MET A 380 -13.89 -3.40 -21.39
C MET A 380 -13.32 -2.14 -22.08
N PHE A 381 -13.02 -2.21 -23.35
CA PHE A 381 -12.53 -1.10 -24.16
C PHE A 381 -13.62 -0.46 -25.01
N PHE A 382 -13.45 0.84 -25.28
CA PHE A 382 -14.32 1.52 -26.25
C PHE A 382 -14.25 0.85 -27.62
N SER A 383 -15.40 0.77 -28.28
CA SER A 383 -15.52 0.15 -29.61
C SER A 383 -14.57 0.76 -30.64
N ILE A 384 -14.25 2.04 -30.52
CA ILE A 384 -13.31 2.78 -31.40
C ILE A 384 -11.86 2.32 -31.16
N GLU A 385 -11.42 2.19 -29.91
CA GLU A 385 -10.07 1.72 -29.56
C GLU A 385 -9.88 0.26 -30.02
N ARG A 386 -10.88 -0.58 -29.82
CA ARG A 386 -10.88 -1.98 -30.30
C ARG A 386 -10.73 -2.07 -31.80
N LYS A 387 -11.46 -1.25 -32.56
CA LYS A 387 -11.34 -1.19 -34.03
C LYS A 387 -9.94 -0.74 -34.47
N GLN A 388 -9.38 0.26 -33.79
CA GLN A 388 -8.04 0.79 -34.07
C GLN A 388 -6.96 -0.25 -33.73
N MET A 389 -7.06 -0.93 -32.59
CA MET A 389 -6.12 -2.00 -32.21
C MET A 389 -6.21 -3.21 -33.14
N LYS A 390 -7.41 -3.63 -33.56
CA LYS A 390 -7.59 -4.68 -34.58
C LYS A 390 -6.94 -4.28 -35.92
N LEU A 391 -7.09 -3.02 -36.33
CA LEU A 391 -6.45 -2.51 -37.53
C LEU A 391 -4.93 -2.49 -37.40
N LEU A 392 -4.40 -1.99 -36.30
CA LEU A 392 -2.97 -1.97 -36.01
C LEU A 392 -2.39 -3.40 -36.01
N LYS A 393 -3.06 -4.35 -35.33
CA LYS A 393 -2.68 -5.77 -35.36
C LYS A 393 -2.62 -6.33 -36.77
N LYS A 394 -3.64 -6.08 -37.62
CA LYS A 394 -3.63 -6.50 -39.00
C LYS A 394 -2.49 -5.91 -39.83
N MET A 395 -2.11 -4.68 -39.55
CA MET A 395 -1.00 -4.00 -40.20
C MET A 395 0.35 -4.58 -39.76
N LEU A 396 0.52 -4.83 -38.44
CA LEU A 396 1.75 -5.40 -37.87
C LEU A 396 2.00 -6.86 -38.27
N LEU A 397 0.93 -7.62 -38.53
CA LEU A 397 1.05 -9.01 -38.96
C LEU A 397 1.43 -9.15 -40.47
N LYS A 398 1.33 -8.07 -41.26
CA LYS A 398 1.69 -8.09 -42.67
C LYS A 398 3.10 -7.59 -42.89
N GLN A 399 4.01 -8.50 -43.26
CA GLN A 399 5.40 -8.18 -43.49
C GLN A 399 5.63 -7.07 -44.55
N LYS A 400 4.85 -7.12 -45.65
CA LYS A 400 4.87 -6.07 -46.67
C LYS A 400 4.54 -4.66 -46.12
N SER A 401 3.67 -4.58 -45.10
CA SER A 401 3.36 -3.32 -44.42
C SER A 401 4.50 -2.82 -43.54
N LEU A 402 5.28 -3.72 -42.95
CA LEU A 402 6.47 -3.39 -42.17
C LEU A 402 7.64 -2.95 -43.07
N ASP A 403 7.79 -3.61 -44.21
CA ASP A 403 8.88 -3.34 -45.16
C ASP A 403 8.64 -2.04 -45.99
N SER A 404 7.38 -1.69 -46.28
CA SER A 404 7.03 -0.51 -47.10
C SER A 404 7.10 0.84 -46.37
N GLY A 405 7.61 0.83 -45.14
CA GLY A 405 7.64 2.05 -44.31
C GLY A 405 6.22 2.53 -44.03
N PHE A 406 5.68 2.13 -42.94
CA PHE A 406 4.39 2.56 -42.40
C PHE A 406 4.05 3.99 -42.78
N ASN A 407 2.81 4.24 -43.18
CA ASN A 407 2.32 5.60 -43.39
C ASN A 407 2.32 6.36 -42.06
N ARG A 408 3.51 6.88 -41.70
CA ARG A 408 3.89 7.47 -40.41
C ARG A 408 2.92 8.57 -39.98
N LEU A 409 2.48 9.39 -40.93
CA LEU A 409 1.55 10.49 -40.67
C LEU A 409 0.19 9.97 -40.21
N SER A 410 -0.32 8.91 -40.82
CA SER A 410 -1.62 8.33 -40.46
C SER A 410 -1.58 7.70 -39.06
N ILE A 411 -0.49 7.03 -38.73
CA ILE A 411 -0.32 6.42 -37.38
C ILE A 411 -0.10 7.50 -36.33
N LYS A 412 0.74 8.50 -36.60
CA LYS A 412 1.01 9.62 -35.71
C LYS A 412 -0.27 10.42 -35.42
N MET A 413 -1.12 10.64 -36.43
CA MET A 413 -2.41 11.31 -36.24
C MET A 413 -3.38 10.47 -35.40
N LYS A 414 -3.47 9.15 -35.67
CA LYS A 414 -4.32 8.25 -34.88
C LYS A 414 -3.84 8.12 -33.45
N PHE A 415 -2.53 8.07 -33.23
CA PHE A 415 -1.92 8.03 -31.91
C PHE A 415 -2.20 9.32 -31.13
N LYS A 416 -2.03 10.50 -31.76
CA LYS A 416 -2.39 11.78 -31.13
C LYS A 416 -3.87 11.83 -30.75
N LYS A 417 -4.76 11.27 -31.57
CA LYS A 417 -6.19 11.21 -31.28
C LYS A 417 -6.51 10.29 -30.08
N MET A 418 -5.72 9.19 -29.89
CA MET A 418 -5.91 8.24 -28.78
C MET A 418 -5.29 8.73 -27.48
N TYR A 419 -4.10 9.33 -27.51
CA TYR A 419 -3.28 9.58 -26.33
C TYR A 419 -3.01 11.07 -26.06
N GLY A 420 -3.60 11.96 -26.88
CA GLY A 420 -3.40 13.41 -26.75
C GLY A 420 -2.11 13.92 -27.39
N THR A 421 -1.90 15.22 -27.29
CA THR A 421 -0.75 15.92 -27.94
C THR A 421 0.54 15.86 -27.13
N GLN A 422 0.47 15.51 -25.85
CA GLN A 422 1.61 15.51 -24.94
C GLN A 422 2.46 14.23 -24.98
N LYS A 423 1.95 13.15 -25.60
CA LYS A 423 2.71 11.93 -25.78
C LYS A 423 3.36 11.94 -27.16
N GLU A 424 4.67 11.83 -27.17
CA GLU A 424 5.42 11.65 -28.42
C GLU A 424 5.34 10.19 -28.88
N PHE A 425 5.07 10.04 -30.15
CA PHE A 425 5.10 8.76 -30.81
C PHE A 425 6.54 8.46 -31.22
N PRO A 426 7.10 7.28 -30.91
CA PRO A 426 8.47 6.94 -31.28
C PRO A 426 8.66 7.02 -32.80
N ASP A 427 9.79 7.57 -33.22
CA ASP A 427 10.13 7.63 -34.64
C ASP A 427 10.51 6.23 -35.14
N PHE A 428 9.78 5.76 -36.15
CA PHE A 428 10.11 4.52 -36.82
C PHE A 428 11.26 4.73 -37.82
N GLY A 429 12.14 3.76 -37.91
CA GLY A 429 13.20 3.73 -38.91
C GLY A 429 12.63 3.87 -40.35
N LYS A 430 13.35 4.55 -41.23
CA LYS A 430 12.92 4.80 -42.63
C LYS A 430 12.69 3.53 -43.42
N LYS A 431 13.41 2.46 -43.07
CA LYS A 431 13.33 1.11 -43.66
C LYS A 431 13.08 0.10 -42.56
N GLY A 432 12.35 -0.98 -42.86
CA GLY A 432 12.18 -2.10 -41.93
C GLY A 432 13.52 -2.77 -41.65
N PHE A 433 13.70 -3.32 -40.42
CA PHE A 433 14.93 -3.98 -39.98
C PHE A 433 15.44 -5.01 -41.00
N ARG A 434 14.56 -5.84 -41.56
CA ARG A 434 14.90 -6.85 -42.54
C ARG A 434 15.56 -6.29 -43.81
N LEU A 435 15.05 -5.16 -44.33
CA LEU A 435 15.63 -4.52 -45.50
C LEU A 435 17.01 -3.94 -45.19
N GLN A 436 17.16 -3.30 -44.04
CA GLN A 436 18.46 -2.81 -43.55
C GLN A 436 19.47 -3.96 -43.35
N TRP A 437 19.01 -5.07 -42.77
CA TRP A 437 19.83 -6.25 -42.57
C TRP A 437 20.31 -6.87 -43.89
N GLN A 438 19.40 -7.00 -44.86
CA GLN A 438 19.75 -7.51 -46.20
C GLN A 438 20.70 -6.60 -46.95
N GLU A 439 20.53 -5.28 -46.84
CA GLU A 439 21.48 -4.30 -47.40
C GLU A 439 22.87 -4.42 -46.74
N ASN A 440 22.95 -4.52 -45.43
CA ASN A 440 24.21 -4.69 -44.71
C ASN A 440 24.93 -5.98 -45.08
N ILE A 441 24.19 -7.11 -45.22
CA ILE A 441 24.81 -8.37 -45.69
C ILE A 441 25.34 -8.26 -47.13
N ARG A 442 24.62 -7.53 -48.00
CA ARG A 442 25.11 -7.31 -49.38
C ARG A 442 26.36 -6.44 -49.41
N ASN A 443 26.36 -5.36 -48.59
CA ASN A 443 27.49 -4.44 -48.55
C ASN A 443 28.74 -5.06 -47.89
N ASN A 444 28.57 -6.02 -46.96
CA ASN A 444 29.70 -6.73 -46.35
C ASN A 444 30.21 -7.94 -47.15
N LYS A 445 29.59 -8.25 -48.31
CA LYS A 445 30.03 -9.27 -49.24
C LYS A 445 30.74 -8.72 -50.49
N GLN A 446 30.84 -7.41 -50.60
CA GLN A 446 31.70 -6.67 -51.53
C GLN A 446 32.94 -6.17 -50.79
#